data_7c9a06595d29f48c4d4dab2d4e52d300
#
_entry.id   7c9a06595d29f48c4d4dab2d4e52d300
#
_cell.length_a   1.000
_cell.length_b   1.000
_cell.length_c   1.000
_cell.angle_alpha   90.00
_cell.angle_beta   90.00
_cell.angle_gamma   90.00
#
_symmetry.space_group_name_H-M   'P 1'
#
loop_
_entity.id
_entity.type
_entity.pdbx_description
1 polymer ?
#
loop_
_entity_poly.entity_id
_entity_poly.type
_entity_poly.pdbx_seq_one_letter_code
_entity_poly.pdbx_strand_id
1 'polypeptide(L)'
;MQFGMFTEFNIRQGSTESEAFDQAFELVDVAEQQGLDAVWLAERHFSPERSVLASPIVIASAIAVRTQRLRIGLAVQVLPLTNPLRVAEEAATVDHISKGRFDFGIGRSGLTRYYQGYNIPYEESRSRFAESLEIITKAWTQTRFSHQGQYFSFDDVAVVPRPFQQPYPPMHVAVSSPETFEAMGRVGHSVFLNANTPVATLQERLALYR
;
A
#
# COMPACT_ATOMS: atom_id res chain seq x y z
N MET A 1 -20.44 -4.03 -7.66
CA MET A 1 -19.62 -4.44 -6.50
C MET A 1 -18.42 -5.17 -7.05
N GLN A 2 -17.23 -4.94 -6.52
CA GLN A 2 -15.99 -5.62 -6.92
C GLN A 2 -15.60 -6.60 -5.81
N PHE A 3 -15.08 -7.76 -6.19
CA PHE A 3 -14.61 -8.79 -5.27
C PHE A 3 -13.11 -9.01 -5.46
N GLY A 4 -12.36 -8.94 -4.39
CA GLY A 4 -10.92 -9.15 -4.42
C GLY A 4 -10.45 -10.17 -3.39
N MET A 5 -9.30 -10.75 -3.65
CA MET A 5 -8.58 -11.60 -2.70
C MET A 5 -7.60 -10.72 -1.90
N PHE A 6 -7.60 -10.82 -0.58
CA PHE A 6 -6.53 -10.29 0.27
C PHE A 6 -5.57 -11.41 0.64
N THR A 7 -4.27 -11.17 0.55
CA THR A 7 -3.25 -12.18 0.87
C THR A 7 -2.06 -11.58 1.60
N GLU A 8 -1.51 -12.39 2.52
CA GLU A 8 -0.29 -12.08 3.28
C GLU A 8 0.87 -13.03 2.89
N PHE A 9 0.71 -13.91 1.91
CA PHE A 9 1.65 -15.00 1.62
C PHE A 9 1.96 -15.80 2.89
N ASN A 10 0.92 -16.43 3.42
CA ASN A 10 1.00 -17.13 4.69
C ASN A 10 1.90 -18.36 4.60
N ILE A 11 2.78 -18.50 5.58
CA ILE A 11 3.53 -19.74 5.77
C ILE A 11 2.68 -20.76 6.56
N ARG A 12 2.63 -21.98 6.08
CA ARG A 12 1.94 -23.09 6.77
C ARG A 12 2.94 -23.84 7.64
N GLN A 13 2.45 -24.44 8.73
CA GLN A 13 3.30 -25.27 9.55
C GLN A 13 3.92 -26.42 8.75
N GLY A 14 5.25 -26.51 8.78
CA GLY A 14 6.00 -27.52 8.03
C GLY A 14 6.30 -27.18 6.58
N SER A 15 5.83 -26.00 6.07
CA SER A 15 6.19 -25.50 4.74
C SER A 15 7.45 -24.65 4.78
N THR A 16 8.17 -24.63 3.68
CA THR A 16 9.28 -23.71 3.42
C THR A 16 8.76 -22.34 2.95
N GLU A 17 9.61 -21.31 3.02
CA GLU A 17 9.30 -19.99 2.47
C GLU A 17 9.05 -20.06 0.95
N SER A 18 9.83 -20.87 0.21
CA SER A 18 9.64 -21.06 -1.23
C SER A 18 8.26 -21.63 -1.54
N GLU A 19 7.82 -22.65 -0.82
CA GLU A 19 6.48 -23.22 -0.99
C GLU A 19 5.38 -22.22 -0.67
N ALA A 20 5.60 -21.31 0.28
CA ALA A 20 4.63 -20.24 0.59
C ALA A 20 4.49 -19.25 -0.58
N PHE A 21 5.59 -18.91 -1.27
CA PHE A 21 5.56 -18.10 -2.49
C PHE A 21 4.83 -18.84 -3.63
N ASP A 22 5.17 -20.11 -3.88
CA ASP A 22 4.56 -20.91 -4.94
C ASP A 22 3.04 -21.00 -4.74
N GLN A 23 2.59 -21.38 -3.54
CA GLN A 23 1.16 -21.47 -3.20
C GLN A 23 0.44 -20.12 -3.35
N ALA A 24 1.07 -19.02 -2.95
CA ALA A 24 0.46 -17.71 -3.07
C ALA A 24 0.31 -17.28 -4.55
N PHE A 25 1.28 -17.57 -5.40
CA PHE A 25 1.17 -17.30 -6.83
C PHE A 25 0.14 -18.20 -7.52
N GLU A 26 0.01 -19.46 -7.12
CA GLU A 26 -1.07 -20.34 -7.59
C GLU A 26 -2.45 -19.78 -7.25
N LEU A 27 -2.63 -19.25 -6.03
CA LEU A 27 -3.88 -18.58 -5.63
C LEU A 27 -4.17 -17.34 -6.47
N VAL A 28 -3.15 -16.58 -6.84
CA VAL A 28 -3.30 -15.42 -7.75
C VAL A 28 -3.76 -15.87 -9.13
N ASP A 29 -3.17 -16.95 -9.67
CA ASP A 29 -3.58 -17.50 -10.97
C ASP A 29 -5.04 -17.97 -10.94
N VAL A 30 -5.43 -18.67 -9.87
CA VAL A 30 -6.82 -19.08 -9.67
C VAL A 30 -7.76 -17.86 -9.56
N ALA A 31 -7.37 -16.82 -8.84
CA ALA A 31 -8.15 -15.60 -8.75
C ALA A 31 -8.37 -14.94 -10.12
N GLU A 32 -7.33 -14.88 -10.96
CA GLU A 32 -7.44 -14.40 -12.34
C GLU A 32 -8.41 -15.26 -13.16
N GLN A 33 -8.26 -16.59 -13.10
CA GLN A 33 -9.08 -17.56 -13.86
C GLN A 33 -10.56 -17.55 -13.43
N GLN A 34 -10.81 -17.42 -12.12
CA GLN A 34 -12.17 -17.44 -11.56
C GLN A 34 -12.88 -16.09 -11.65
N GLY A 35 -12.23 -15.09 -12.22
CA GLY A 35 -12.87 -13.82 -12.51
C GLY A 35 -12.96 -12.84 -11.32
N LEU A 36 -12.10 -12.97 -10.28
CA LEU A 36 -12.00 -11.94 -9.27
C LEU A 36 -11.54 -10.61 -9.87
N ASP A 37 -11.94 -9.50 -9.26
CA ASP A 37 -11.63 -8.15 -9.76
C ASP A 37 -10.23 -7.68 -9.33
N ALA A 38 -9.75 -8.09 -8.15
CA ALA A 38 -8.50 -7.60 -7.59
C ALA A 38 -7.80 -8.61 -6.68
N VAL A 39 -6.48 -8.41 -6.52
CA VAL A 39 -5.68 -8.98 -5.43
C VAL A 39 -5.09 -7.86 -4.59
N TRP A 40 -5.15 -7.99 -3.26
CA TRP A 40 -4.63 -7.03 -2.29
C TRP A 40 -3.53 -7.65 -1.46
N LEU A 41 -2.36 -7.01 -1.45
CA LEU A 41 -1.12 -7.51 -0.85
C LEU A 41 -0.83 -6.78 0.47
N ALA A 42 -0.70 -7.53 1.56
CA ALA A 42 -0.27 -6.97 2.83
C ALA A 42 1.24 -6.75 2.87
N GLU A 43 1.69 -5.82 3.71
CA GLU A 43 3.09 -5.70 4.11
C GLU A 43 3.27 -6.26 5.51
N ARG A 44 4.15 -7.28 5.66
CA ARG A 44 4.40 -7.96 6.93
C ARG A 44 5.89 -8.06 7.20
N HIS A 45 6.30 -7.61 8.37
CA HIS A 45 7.70 -7.66 8.79
C HIS A 45 7.86 -8.45 10.10
N PHE A 46 9.00 -9.12 10.25
CA PHE A 46 9.45 -9.75 11.48
C PHE A 46 8.42 -10.72 12.10
N SER A 47 7.75 -11.52 11.26
CA SER A 47 6.73 -12.51 11.65
C SER A 47 6.92 -13.78 10.83
N PRO A 48 8.05 -14.50 10.99
CA PRO A 48 8.39 -15.64 10.15
C PRO A 48 7.37 -16.79 10.27
N GLU A 49 6.66 -16.86 11.38
CA GLU A 49 5.61 -17.86 11.62
C GLU A 49 4.28 -17.56 10.90
N ARG A 50 4.17 -16.37 10.30
CA ARG A 50 2.91 -15.90 9.70
C ARG A 50 3.01 -15.67 8.21
N SER A 51 4.05 -14.99 7.75
CA SER A 51 4.07 -14.42 6.42
C SER A 51 5.49 -14.24 5.90
N VAL A 52 5.66 -14.48 4.60
CA VAL A 52 6.90 -14.19 3.87
C VAL A 52 6.80 -12.90 3.04
N LEU A 53 5.69 -12.17 3.10
CA LEU A 53 5.41 -10.98 2.28
C LEU A 53 5.94 -9.70 2.95
N ALA A 54 7.24 -9.47 2.88
CA ALA A 54 7.88 -8.27 3.41
C ALA A 54 7.86 -7.08 2.43
N SER A 55 7.84 -7.34 1.11
CA SER A 55 7.88 -6.30 0.07
C SER A 55 6.72 -6.48 -0.93
N PRO A 56 5.52 -5.98 -0.60
CA PRO A 56 4.36 -6.16 -1.46
C PRO A 56 4.51 -5.49 -2.82
N ILE A 57 5.28 -4.40 -2.93
CA ILE A 57 5.49 -3.71 -4.20
C ILE A 57 6.32 -4.53 -5.18
N VAL A 58 7.29 -5.33 -4.71
CA VAL A 58 8.06 -6.27 -5.53
C VAL A 58 7.16 -7.39 -6.03
N ILE A 59 6.31 -7.93 -5.16
CA ILE A 59 5.35 -8.97 -5.52
C ILE A 59 4.29 -8.44 -6.48
N ALA A 60 3.85 -7.20 -6.34
CA ALA A 60 2.93 -6.55 -7.27
C ALA A 60 3.48 -6.54 -8.71
N SER A 61 4.79 -6.32 -8.89
CA SER A 61 5.45 -6.39 -10.21
C SER A 61 5.40 -7.80 -10.80
N ALA A 62 5.65 -8.84 -9.99
CA ALA A 62 5.57 -10.22 -10.43
C ALA A 62 4.14 -10.63 -10.82
N ILE A 63 3.14 -10.20 -10.05
CA ILE A 63 1.73 -10.44 -10.37
C ILE A 63 1.33 -9.68 -11.64
N ALA A 64 1.84 -8.47 -11.84
CA ALA A 64 1.52 -7.64 -13.00
C ALA A 64 1.89 -8.30 -14.33
N VAL A 65 3.02 -9.03 -14.39
CA VAL A 65 3.43 -9.76 -15.60
C VAL A 65 2.77 -11.13 -15.73
N ARG A 66 2.26 -11.68 -14.63
CA ARG A 66 1.60 -12.99 -14.56
C ARG A 66 0.11 -12.93 -14.91
N THR A 67 -0.53 -11.78 -14.74
CA THR A 67 -1.97 -11.58 -14.93
C THR A 67 -2.26 -10.56 -16.02
N GLN A 68 -3.49 -10.58 -16.57
CA GLN A 68 -3.89 -9.66 -17.64
C GLN A 68 -5.02 -8.73 -17.21
N ARG A 69 -5.86 -9.15 -16.25
CA ARG A 69 -7.11 -8.48 -15.91
C ARG A 69 -7.16 -8.01 -14.45
N LEU A 70 -6.67 -8.83 -13.51
CA LEU A 70 -6.71 -8.51 -12.07
C LEU A 70 -6.11 -7.13 -11.79
N ARG A 71 -6.81 -6.32 -11.03
CA ARG A 71 -6.21 -5.17 -10.37
C ARG A 71 -5.32 -5.63 -9.23
N ILE A 72 -4.27 -4.90 -8.99
CA ILE A 72 -3.22 -5.26 -8.02
C ILE A 72 -3.10 -4.13 -7.03
N GLY A 73 -3.54 -4.37 -5.80
CA GLY A 73 -3.53 -3.35 -4.75
C GLY A 73 -2.59 -3.69 -3.60
N LEU A 74 -2.05 -2.67 -2.96
CA LEU A 74 -1.35 -2.82 -1.69
C LEU A 74 -2.33 -2.59 -0.53
N ALA A 75 -2.30 -3.44 0.48
CA ALA A 75 -3.15 -3.28 1.66
C ALA A 75 -2.38 -3.60 2.96
N VAL A 76 -1.35 -2.80 3.25
CA VAL A 76 -0.94 -1.52 2.68
C VAL A 76 0.58 -1.45 2.55
N GLN A 77 1.09 -0.48 1.76
CA GLN A 77 2.48 -0.02 1.88
C GLN A 77 2.63 0.83 3.14
N VAL A 78 3.56 0.50 4.01
CA VAL A 78 3.77 1.21 5.28
C VAL A 78 4.73 2.37 5.07
N LEU A 79 4.21 3.55 4.71
CA LEU A 79 5.00 4.72 4.30
C LEU A 79 6.05 5.17 5.32
N PRO A 80 5.81 5.19 6.66
CA PRO A 80 6.79 5.67 7.62
C PRO A 80 8.09 4.87 7.67
N LEU A 81 8.12 3.65 7.11
CA LEU A 81 9.28 2.75 7.18
C LEU A 81 10.24 2.90 6.00
N THR A 82 9.92 3.73 5.00
CA THR A 82 10.65 3.80 3.74
C THR A 82 10.92 5.23 3.29
N ASN A 83 11.83 5.40 2.32
CA ASN A 83 12.03 6.69 1.66
C ASN A 83 10.90 6.96 0.66
N PRO A 84 10.17 8.09 0.77
CA PRO A 84 9.01 8.38 -0.07
C PRO A 84 9.34 8.56 -1.56
N LEU A 85 10.52 9.07 -1.92
CA LEU A 85 10.91 9.14 -3.33
C LEU A 85 11.05 7.74 -3.93
N ARG A 86 11.67 6.82 -3.17
CA ARG A 86 11.83 5.44 -3.61
C ARG A 86 10.48 4.75 -3.82
N VAL A 87 9.56 4.95 -2.89
CA VAL A 87 8.19 4.41 -3.01
C VAL A 87 7.48 5.00 -4.22
N ALA A 88 7.64 6.30 -4.49
CA ALA A 88 7.03 6.94 -5.65
C ALA A 88 7.54 6.37 -6.98
N GLU A 89 8.86 6.12 -7.10
CA GLU A 89 9.49 5.48 -8.27
C GLU A 89 8.99 4.05 -8.46
N GLU A 90 8.99 3.25 -7.40
CA GLU A 90 8.59 1.83 -7.43
C GLU A 90 7.11 1.67 -7.75
N ALA A 91 6.23 2.46 -7.13
CA ALA A 91 4.80 2.44 -7.39
C ALA A 91 4.47 2.84 -8.85
N ALA A 92 5.10 3.90 -9.37
CA ALA A 92 4.93 4.29 -10.75
C ALA A 92 5.48 3.22 -11.73
N THR A 93 6.56 2.53 -11.36
CA THR A 93 7.11 1.42 -12.14
C THR A 93 6.12 0.25 -12.23
N VAL A 94 5.52 -0.15 -11.10
CA VAL A 94 4.47 -1.19 -11.08
C VAL A 94 3.26 -0.76 -11.91
N ASP A 95 2.88 0.51 -11.84
CA ASP A 95 1.76 1.06 -12.59
C ASP A 95 1.97 0.91 -14.10
N HIS A 96 3.20 1.18 -14.60
CA HIS A 96 3.57 0.93 -16.01
C HIS A 96 3.58 -0.55 -16.36
N ILE A 97 4.19 -1.40 -15.54
CA ILE A 97 4.25 -2.85 -15.79
C ILE A 97 2.84 -3.44 -15.84
N SER A 98 1.97 -3.02 -14.94
CA SER A 98 0.58 -3.47 -14.87
C SER A 98 -0.34 -2.84 -15.92
N LYS A 99 0.15 -1.82 -16.67
CA LYS A 99 -0.65 -1.04 -17.64
C LYS A 99 -1.89 -0.42 -16.99
N GLY A 100 -1.71 0.20 -15.81
CA GLY A 100 -2.77 0.92 -15.11
C GLY A 100 -3.70 0.04 -14.27
N ARG A 101 -3.32 -1.20 -13.97
CA ARG A 101 -4.07 -2.08 -13.06
C ARG A 101 -3.63 -1.97 -11.59
N PHE A 102 -2.72 -1.06 -11.29
CA PHE A 102 -2.19 -0.88 -9.94
C PHE A 102 -3.07 0.05 -9.10
N ASP A 103 -3.30 -0.32 -7.84
CA ASP A 103 -3.98 0.47 -6.80
C ASP A 103 -3.01 0.69 -5.63
N PHE A 104 -2.76 1.96 -5.29
CA PHE A 104 -1.78 2.33 -4.28
C PHE A 104 -2.41 2.42 -2.90
N GLY A 105 -2.44 1.30 -2.18
CA GLY A 105 -2.91 1.26 -0.81
C GLY A 105 -1.79 1.57 0.18
N ILE A 106 -2.03 2.49 1.09
CA ILE A 106 -1.05 3.04 2.02
C ILE A 106 -1.55 3.05 3.45
N GLY A 107 -0.62 3.00 4.38
CA GLY A 107 -0.94 3.05 5.78
C GLY A 107 0.26 3.33 6.66
N ARG A 108 -0.02 3.43 7.97
CA ARG A 108 0.98 3.72 8.99
C ARG A 108 1.44 2.47 9.73
N SER A 109 0.64 1.42 9.72
CA SER A 109 0.72 0.27 10.62
C SER A 109 0.58 0.64 12.11
N GLY A 110 -0.05 -0.24 12.89
CA GLY A 110 -0.10 -0.15 14.35
C GLY A 110 0.91 -1.08 15.05
N LEU A 111 1.76 -1.76 14.30
CA LEU A 111 2.66 -2.77 14.83
C LEU A 111 4.02 -2.16 15.20
N THR A 112 4.21 -1.84 16.48
CA THR A 112 5.43 -1.21 17.01
C THR A 112 6.70 -2.00 16.71
N ARG A 113 6.62 -3.34 16.61
CA ARG A 113 7.76 -4.19 16.24
C ARG A 113 8.36 -3.86 14.88
N TYR A 114 7.57 -3.34 13.92
CA TYR A 114 8.08 -2.92 12.62
C TYR A 114 8.99 -1.71 12.76
N TYR A 115 8.56 -0.73 13.54
CA TYR A 115 9.30 0.47 13.83
C TYR A 115 10.58 0.18 14.60
N GLN A 116 10.52 -0.71 15.61
CA GLN A 116 11.71 -1.18 16.34
C GLN A 116 12.70 -1.86 15.42
N GLY A 117 12.26 -2.75 14.53
CA GLY A 117 13.12 -3.45 13.59
C GLY A 117 13.80 -2.54 12.57
N TYR A 118 13.16 -1.45 12.18
CA TYR A 118 13.72 -0.44 11.28
C TYR A 118 14.39 0.74 12.03
N ASN A 119 14.47 0.69 13.36
CA ASN A 119 15.04 1.74 14.19
C ASN A 119 14.40 3.12 13.96
N ILE A 120 13.07 3.14 13.88
CA ILE A 120 12.25 4.34 13.72
C ILE A 120 11.37 4.50 14.97
N PRO A 121 11.33 5.68 15.63
CA PRO A 121 10.42 5.92 16.74
C PRO A 121 8.95 5.81 16.31
N TYR A 122 8.16 5.01 17.04
CA TYR A 122 6.75 4.82 16.68
C TYR A 122 5.92 6.12 16.80
N GLU A 123 6.32 7.00 17.69
CA GLU A 123 5.72 8.33 17.93
C GLU A 123 5.74 9.20 16.67
N GLU A 124 6.76 9.04 15.83
CA GLU A 124 6.94 9.76 14.58
C GLU A 124 6.06 9.21 13.44
N SER A 125 5.39 8.08 13.66
CA SER A 125 4.68 7.35 12.60
C SER A 125 3.62 8.19 11.89
N ARG A 126 2.92 9.09 12.60
CA ARG A 126 1.89 9.96 12.01
C ARG A 126 2.49 11.07 11.17
N SER A 127 3.49 11.77 11.70
CA SER A 127 4.16 12.87 10.99
C SER A 127 4.96 12.36 9.79
N ARG A 128 5.66 11.23 9.91
CA ARG A 128 6.34 10.57 8.78
C ARG A 128 5.36 10.14 7.69
N PHE A 129 4.21 9.60 8.06
CA PHE A 129 3.18 9.23 7.08
C PHE A 129 2.67 10.45 6.32
N ALA A 130 2.34 11.54 7.02
CA ALA A 130 1.83 12.75 6.40
C ALA A 130 2.86 13.39 5.46
N GLU A 131 4.11 13.52 5.90
CA GLU A 131 5.21 14.06 5.09
C GLU A 131 5.50 13.18 3.87
N SER A 132 5.53 11.85 4.05
CA SER A 132 5.73 10.91 2.94
C SER A 132 4.62 11.00 1.90
N LEU A 133 3.36 11.09 2.30
CA LEU A 133 2.22 11.23 1.39
C LEU A 133 2.30 12.53 0.59
N GLU A 134 2.67 13.64 1.24
CA GLU A 134 2.88 14.93 0.57
C GLU A 134 3.97 14.82 -0.50
N ILE A 135 5.13 14.22 -0.16
CA ILE A 135 6.26 14.04 -1.07
C ILE A 135 5.88 13.18 -2.27
N ILE A 136 5.23 12.04 -2.03
CA ILE A 136 4.78 11.13 -3.11
C ILE A 136 3.80 11.84 -4.05
N THR A 137 2.87 12.61 -3.49
CA THR A 137 1.90 13.37 -4.30
C THR A 137 2.61 14.42 -5.17
N LYS A 138 3.57 15.17 -4.60
CA LYS A 138 4.41 16.12 -5.36
C LYS A 138 5.22 15.40 -6.45
N ALA A 139 5.85 14.28 -6.11
CA ALA A 139 6.64 13.48 -7.05
C ALA A 139 5.85 13.03 -8.27
N TRP A 140 4.57 12.73 -8.11
CA TRP A 140 3.71 12.28 -9.21
C TRP A 140 3.03 13.43 -9.99
N THR A 141 2.83 14.59 -9.37
CA THR A 141 2.08 15.69 -9.97
C THR A 141 2.95 16.82 -10.50
N GLN A 142 4.19 16.95 -10.02
CA GLN A 142 5.12 18.01 -10.44
C GLN A 142 6.26 17.42 -11.28
N THR A 143 6.74 18.16 -12.28
CA THR A 143 7.86 17.73 -13.13
C THR A 143 9.17 17.71 -12.35
N ARG A 144 9.39 18.72 -11.53
CA ARG A 144 10.49 18.87 -10.57
C ARG A 144 9.95 19.53 -9.32
N PHE A 145 10.51 19.21 -8.16
CA PHE A 145 10.12 19.85 -6.92
C PHE A 145 11.25 19.82 -5.90
N SER A 146 11.16 20.73 -4.93
CA SER A 146 11.95 20.74 -3.71
C SER A 146 11.04 20.47 -2.52
N HIS A 147 11.59 19.90 -1.46
CA HIS A 147 10.89 19.66 -0.20
C HIS A 147 11.85 19.90 0.98
N GLN A 148 11.39 20.64 1.96
CA GLN A 148 12.09 20.90 3.23
C GLN A 148 11.13 20.50 4.34
N GLY A 149 11.28 19.29 4.87
CA GLY A 149 10.42 18.74 5.90
C GLY A 149 11.16 18.38 7.18
N GLN A 150 10.48 17.70 8.07
CA GLN A 150 11.04 17.26 9.34
C GLN A 150 11.96 16.04 9.16
N TYR A 151 11.62 15.15 8.23
CA TYR A 151 12.31 13.86 8.04
C TYR A 151 13.05 13.77 6.71
N PHE A 152 12.59 14.54 5.72
CA PHE A 152 13.14 14.50 4.37
C PHE A 152 13.40 15.91 3.84
N SER A 153 14.52 16.03 3.14
CA SER A 153 14.88 17.28 2.47
C SER A 153 15.44 16.93 1.10
N PHE A 154 14.86 17.52 0.05
CA PHE A 154 15.28 17.33 -1.33
C PHE A 154 15.31 18.67 -2.05
N ASP A 155 16.29 18.82 -2.95
CA ASP A 155 16.42 20.02 -3.75
C ASP A 155 16.34 19.66 -5.24
N ASP A 156 15.42 20.28 -5.95
CA ASP A 156 15.20 20.19 -7.40
C ASP A 156 15.25 18.75 -7.96
N VAL A 157 14.48 17.84 -7.36
CA VAL A 157 14.41 16.44 -7.81
C VAL A 157 13.33 16.23 -8.87
N ALA A 158 13.62 15.33 -9.83
CA ALA A 158 12.65 14.82 -10.80
C ALA A 158 12.50 13.32 -10.62
N VAL A 159 11.30 12.85 -10.28
CA VAL A 159 11.00 11.43 -10.08
C VAL A 159 10.57 10.79 -11.39
N VAL A 160 11.18 9.67 -11.74
CA VAL A 160 10.88 8.88 -12.95
C VAL A 160 10.80 7.39 -12.60
N PRO A 161 9.88 6.64 -13.25
CA PRO A 161 8.90 7.11 -14.22
C PRO A 161 7.78 7.94 -13.56
N ARG A 162 7.04 8.69 -14.39
CA ARG A 162 5.77 9.29 -13.97
C ARG A 162 4.70 8.18 -13.99
N PRO A 163 3.65 8.24 -13.15
CA PRO A 163 2.60 7.24 -13.19
C PRO A 163 1.96 7.07 -14.57
N PHE A 164 1.61 5.84 -14.91
CA PHE A 164 0.86 5.51 -16.12
C PHE A 164 -0.58 6.01 -16.00
N GLN A 165 -1.21 5.82 -14.84
CA GLN A 165 -2.54 6.35 -14.53
C GLN A 165 -2.44 7.84 -14.19
N GLN A 166 -3.44 8.63 -14.58
CA GLN A 166 -3.46 10.08 -14.37
C GLN A 166 -4.59 10.50 -13.42
N PRO A 167 -4.32 11.39 -12.45
CA PRO A 167 -3.02 12.02 -12.16
C PRO A 167 -2.01 11.09 -11.49
N TYR A 168 -2.46 9.98 -10.93
CA TYR A 168 -1.68 8.90 -10.29
C TYR A 168 -2.57 7.68 -10.04
N PRO A 169 -2.02 6.50 -9.64
CA PRO A 169 -2.81 5.32 -9.28
C PRO A 169 -3.84 5.64 -8.19
N PRO A 170 -5.05 5.04 -8.21
CA PRO A 170 -6.03 5.23 -7.16
C PRO A 170 -5.42 4.98 -5.79
N MET A 171 -5.60 5.95 -4.87
CA MET A 171 -5.09 5.85 -3.51
C MET A 171 -6.15 5.29 -2.56
N HIS A 172 -5.72 4.33 -1.73
CA HIS A 172 -6.54 3.71 -0.69
C HIS A 172 -5.81 3.83 0.64
N VAL A 173 -6.40 4.45 1.64
CA VAL A 173 -5.74 4.74 2.91
C VAL A 173 -6.32 3.89 4.03
N ALA A 174 -5.46 3.19 4.78
CA ALA A 174 -5.89 2.48 5.98
C ALA A 174 -6.21 3.48 7.10
N VAL A 175 -7.48 3.55 7.48
CA VAL A 175 -7.99 4.49 8.46
C VAL A 175 -8.46 3.77 9.73
N SER A 176 -8.22 4.40 10.89
CA SER A 176 -8.67 3.87 12.18
C SER A 176 -9.23 4.93 13.11
N SER A 177 -8.74 6.17 13.03
CA SER A 177 -9.20 7.27 13.90
C SER A 177 -10.19 8.19 13.18
N PRO A 178 -11.14 8.83 13.92
CA PRO A 178 -12.13 9.73 13.33
C PRO A 178 -11.51 10.83 12.45
N GLU A 179 -10.42 11.43 12.91
CA GLU A 179 -9.73 12.53 12.21
C GLU A 179 -9.20 12.09 10.85
N THR A 180 -8.76 10.81 10.73
CA THR A 180 -8.27 10.28 9.46
C THR A 180 -9.42 10.06 8.47
N PHE A 181 -10.61 9.63 8.96
CA PHE A 181 -11.79 9.51 8.10
C PHE A 181 -12.18 10.87 7.51
N GLU A 182 -12.28 11.89 8.34
CA GLU A 182 -12.60 13.26 7.91
C GLU A 182 -11.56 13.80 6.91
N ALA A 183 -10.26 13.64 7.21
CA ALA A 183 -9.19 14.07 6.32
C ALA A 183 -9.24 13.39 4.94
N MET A 184 -9.48 12.08 4.90
CA MET A 184 -9.57 11.33 3.64
C MET A 184 -10.82 11.66 2.86
N GLY A 185 -11.94 11.92 3.54
CA GLY A 185 -13.17 12.41 2.89
C GLY A 185 -12.97 13.75 2.18
N ARG A 186 -12.27 14.70 2.83
CA ARG A 186 -11.97 16.02 2.25
C ARG A 186 -11.12 15.96 0.97
N VAL A 187 -10.20 14.99 0.87
CA VAL A 187 -9.34 14.84 -0.32
C VAL A 187 -9.86 13.81 -1.32
N GLY A 188 -10.95 13.09 -0.98
CA GLY A 188 -11.57 12.11 -1.87
C GLY A 188 -10.81 10.79 -2.04
N HIS A 189 -9.90 10.44 -1.14
CA HIS A 189 -9.19 9.16 -1.18
C HIS A 189 -10.07 8.03 -0.65
N SER A 190 -10.01 6.87 -1.29
CA SER A 190 -10.67 5.65 -0.81
C SER A 190 -10.08 5.21 0.53
N VAL A 191 -10.87 4.53 1.35
CA VAL A 191 -10.43 4.08 2.67
C VAL A 191 -10.55 2.57 2.84
N PHE A 192 -9.56 1.97 3.52
CA PHE A 192 -9.67 0.61 4.02
C PHE A 192 -10.28 0.61 5.42
N LEU A 193 -11.30 -0.20 5.61
CA LEU A 193 -11.98 -0.40 6.88
C LEU A 193 -11.49 -1.70 7.53
N ASN A 194 -11.25 -1.65 8.83
CA ASN A 194 -10.95 -2.87 9.56
C ASN A 194 -12.22 -3.70 9.73
N ALA A 195 -12.21 -4.93 9.23
CA ALA A 195 -13.34 -5.87 9.28
C ALA A 195 -13.83 -6.17 10.71
N ASN A 196 -12.97 -6.01 11.72
CA ASN A 196 -13.32 -6.24 13.12
C ASN A 196 -13.95 -5.00 13.80
N THR A 197 -14.14 -3.89 13.10
CA THR A 197 -14.75 -2.69 13.67
C THR A 197 -16.28 -2.90 13.75
N PRO A 198 -16.89 -2.65 14.92
CA PRO A 198 -18.35 -2.75 15.07
C PRO A 198 -19.10 -1.86 14.07
N VAL A 199 -20.23 -2.34 13.54
CA VAL A 199 -21.01 -1.64 12.51
C VAL A 199 -21.42 -0.23 12.95
N ALA A 200 -21.87 -0.06 14.21
CA ALA A 200 -22.24 1.25 14.76
C ALA A 200 -21.07 2.24 14.68
N THR A 201 -19.86 1.81 15.09
CA THR A 201 -18.64 2.64 15.00
C THR A 201 -18.28 2.97 13.56
N LEU A 202 -18.48 2.03 12.63
CA LEU A 202 -18.25 2.29 11.20
C LEU A 202 -19.23 3.31 10.65
N GLN A 203 -20.51 3.24 11.04
CA GLN A 203 -21.53 4.22 10.63
C GLN A 203 -21.17 5.63 11.07
N GLU A 204 -20.77 5.81 12.34
CA GLU A 204 -20.30 7.10 12.88
C GLU A 204 -19.10 7.64 12.10
N ARG A 205 -18.10 6.80 11.86
CA ARG A 205 -16.87 7.20 11.15
C ARG A 205 -17.12 7.50 9.66
N LEU A 206 -17.98 6.73 9.01
CA LEU A 206 -18.35 6.98 7.61
C LEU A 206 -19.18 8.27 7.44
N ALA A 207 -19.89 8.71 8.48
CA ALA A 207 -20.55 10.02 8.48
C ALA A 207 -19.53 11.17 8.45
N LEU A 208 -18.34 11.00 9.06
CA LEU A 208 -17.25 11.99 9.02
C LEU A 208 -16.52 12.00 7.65
N TYR A 209 -16.56 10.89 6.93
CA TYR A 209 -15.93 10.77 5.61
C TYR A 209 -16.75 11.45 4.50
N ARG A 210 -18.06 11.58 4.66
CA ARG A 210 -18.99 12.18 3.68
C ARG A 210 -19.05 13.70 3.75
#